data_494651211ba43cfaa3fae5cd7aaa4329
#
_entry.id   494651211ba43cfaa3fae5cd7aaa4329
#
_cell.length_a   1.000
_cell.length_b   1.000
_cell.length_c   1.000
_cell.angle_alpha   90.00
_cell.angle_beta   90.00
_cell.angle_gamma   90.00
#
_symmetry.space_group_name_H-M   'P 1'
#
loop_
_entity.id
_entity.type
_entity.pdbx_description
1 polymer ?
#
loop_
_entity_poly.entity_id
_entity_poly.type
_entity_poly.pdbx_seq_one_letter_code
_entity_poly.pdbx_strand_id
1 'polypeptide(L)'
;MKKLALLAAIGLMAASCGSGDRAAEATTGEAQNVENAASATSVALDSGSTVLWRGFKTYVQSGHFGSVNVQEGNFLVEGGKLVGGTITIDMTSIHNEDIEDEGKRGYLEGHLKSQDFFFVDSFPTAVFEIVSVVDPTTEFKYSVVTGNLTMRGVTNSIEFPADIDVMEDGVKFIAPTFSIDRTKWGAKFHDRDDATIAESLKEDLIDHSIELTIKVKATFEK
;
A
#
# COMPACT_ATOMS: atom_id res chain seq x y z
N MET A 1 37.01 18.05 1.34
CA MET A 1 35.86 17.73 2.16
C MET A 1 34.68 18.57 1.66
N LYS A 2 33.95 18.06 0.65
CA LYS A 2 32.75 18.72 0.11
C LYS A 2 31.55 18.08 0.76
N LYS A 3 30.87 18.80 1.66
CA LYS A 3 29.59 18.40 2.26
C LYS A 3 28.53 18.52 1.16
N LEU A 4 28.05 17.38 0.66
CA LEU A 4 26.89 17.32 -0.20
C LEU A 4 25.66 17.52 0.70
N ALA A 5 25.03 18.68 0.62
CA ALA A 5 23.76 18.93 1.27
C ALA A 5 22.67 18.25 0.44
N LEU A 6 22.11 17.17 0.98
CA LEU A 6 20.91 16.52 0.45
C LEU A 6 19.72 17.44 0.80
N LEU A 7 19.24 18.18 -0.18
CA LEU A 7 17.99 18.94 -0.06
C LEU A 7 16.84 17.92 -0.17
N ALA A 8 16.28 17.51 0.97
CA ALA A 8 15.00 16.85 1.00
C ALA A 8 13.94 17.87 0.51
N ALA A 9 13.40 17.66 -0.67
CA ALA A 9 12.23 18.38 -1.14
C ALA A 9 11.02 17.87 -0.36
N ILE A 10 10.64 18.61 0.69
CA ILE A 10 9.36 18.39 1.38
C ILE A 10 8.28 18.80 0.39
N GLY A 11 7.68 17.81 -0.26
CA GLY A 11 6.51 18.01 -1.11
C GLY A 11 5.34 18.48 -0.26
N LEU A 12 4.92 19.73 -0.48
CA LEU A 12 3.75 20.31 0.14
C LEU A 12 2.52 19.50 -0.29
N MET A 13 1.92 18.74 0.64
CA MET A 13 0.64 18.07 0.38
C MET A 13 -0.42 19.14 0.13
N ALA A 14 -0.72 19.40 -1.14
CA ALA A 14 -1.87 20.20 -1.52
C ALA A 14 -3.13 19.42 -1.16
N ALA A 15 -3.85 19.85 -0.12
CA ALA A 15 -5.19 19.37 0.18
C ALA A 15 -6.09 19.72 -1.01
N SER A 16 -6.32 18.74 -1.89
CA SER A 16 -7.32 18.83 -2.96
C SER A 16 -8.69 18.73 -2.31
N CYS A 17 -9.40 19.85 -2.21
CA CYS A 17 -10.83 19.88 -1.94
C CYS A 17 -11.57 19.37 -3.17
N GLY A 18 -11.71 18.06 -3.28
CA GLY A 18 -12.52 17.36 -4.28
C GLY A 18 -13.59 16.53 -3.58
N SER A 19 -14.82 16.73 -3.95
CA SER A 19 -16.06 16.15 -3.44
C SER A 19 -16.03 14.63 -3.23
N GLY A 20 -16.25 14.18 -1.99
CA GLY A 20 -16.42 12.78 -1.59
C GLY A 20 -15.27 12.31 -0.71
N ASP A 21 -15.58 11.65 0.40
CA ASP A 21 -14.66 11.15 1.44
C ASP A 21 -13.62 10.12 0.95
N ARG A 22 -12.75 10.52 0.01
CA ARG A 22 -11.63 9.71 -0.46
C ARG A 22 -10.41 9.97 0.39
N ALA A 23 -9.69 8.90 0.70
CA ALA A 23 -8.43 9.00 1.41
C ALA A 23 -7.37 9.75 0.57
N ALA A 24 -6.45 10.44 1.25
CA ALA A 24 -5.35 11.14 0.60
C ALA A 24 -4.51 10.15 -0.23
N GLU A 25 -4.14 10.56 -1.45
CA GLU A 25 -3.30 9.73 -2.31
C GLU A 25 -1.85 9.76 -1.81
N ALA A 26 -1.24 8.58 -1.72
CA ALA A 26 0.19 8.45 -1.47
C ALA A 26 0.99 9.07 -2.61
N THR A 27 2.05 9.80 -2.28
CA THR A 27 2.97 10.30 -3.29
C THR A 27 3.64 9.12 -3.98
N THR A 28 3.50 9.01 -5.30
CA THR A 28 4.12 7.93 -6.09
C THR A 28 5.26 8.48 -6.91
N GLY A 29 6.41 7.77 -6.93
CA GLY A 29 7.60 8.13 -7.66
C GLY A 29 8.32 6.91 -8.25
N GLU A 30 9.50 7.14 -8.84
CA GLU A 30 10.36 6.05 -9.29
C GLU A 30 10.91 5.25 -8.10
N ALA A 31 11.19 3.95 -8.33
CA ALA A 31 11.80 3.08 -7.32
C ALA A 31 13.11 3.68 -6.78
N GLN A 32 13.33 3.58 -5.49
CA GLN A 32 14.50 4.12 -4.80
C GLN A 32 15.45 3.02 -4.35
N ASN A 33 16.72 3.35 -4.14
CA ASN A 33 17.67 2.40 -3.57
C ASN A 33 17.32 2.13 -2.10
N VAL A 34 17.28 0.85 -1.72
CA VAL A 34 17.09 0.44 -0.33
C VAL A 34 18.47 0.26 0.30
N GLU A 35 18.77 1.06 1.32
CA GLU A 35 20.00 0.94 2.11
C GLU A 35 19.63 0.39 3.49
N ASN A 36 19.94 -0.89 3.72
CA ASN A 36 19.70 -1.51 5.03
C ASN A 36 20.84 -1.15 5.99
N ALA A 37 20.52 -0.67 7.17
CA ALA A 37 21.49 -0.45 8.23
C ALA A 37 22.08 -1.79 8.68
N ALA A 38 23.39 -1.96 8.54
CA ALA A 38 24.08 -3.23 8.84
C ALA A 38 24.01 -3.65 10.33
N SER A 39 23.70 -2.71 11.23
CA SER A 39 23.56 -2.89 12.67
C SER A 39 22.11 -3.04 13.14
N ALA A 40 21.13 -2.99 12.24
CA ALA A 40 19.74 -3.11 12.62
C ALA A 40 19.36 -4.54 13.05
N THR A 41 18.55 -4.65 14.07
CA THR A 41 17.94 -5.91 14.50
C THR A 41 16.75 -6.22 13.61
N SER A 42 16.74 -7.42 13.00
CA SER A 42 15.61 -7.89 12.21
C SER A 42 14.58 -8.56 13.11
N VAL A 43 13.30 -8.15 12.96
CA VAL A 43 12.17 -8.68 13.73
C VAL A 43 11.13 -9.21 12.76
N ALA A 44 10.83 -10.50 12.80
CA ALA A 44 9.85 -11.12 11.92
C ALA A 44 8.44 -10.59 12.20
N LEU A 45 7.64 -10.45 11.15
CA LEU A 45 6.24 -10.04 11.28
C LEU A 45 5.39 -11.15 11.91
N ASP A 46 4.45 -10.75 12.75
CA ASP A 46 3.51 -11.67 13.38
C ASP A 46 2.50 -12.19 12.36
N SER A 47 2.09 -13.44 12.54
CA SER A 47 0.97 -14.02 11.80
C SER A 47 -0.33 -13.24 12.07
N GLY A 48 -1.21 -13.14 11.06
CA GLY A 48 -2.46 -12.40 11.14
C GLY A 48 -2.33 -10.90 10.83
N SER A 49 -1.16 -10.43 10.41
CA SER A 49 -1.01 -9.12 9.79
C SER A 49 -1.78 -9.05 8.47
N THR A 50 -2.52 -7.95 8.24
CA THR A 50 -3.40 -7.81 7.07
C THR A 50 -3.32 -6.41 6.48
N VAL A 51 -3.64 -6.34 5.18
CA VAL A 51 -3.91 -5.09 4.48
C VAL A 51 -5.38 -5.07 4.07
N LEU A 52 -6.11 -4.05 4.52
CA LEU A 52 -7.49 -3.83 4.09
C LEU A 52 -7.47 -3.00 2.81
N TRP A 53 -8.35 -3.33 1.87
CA TRP A 53 -8.47 -2.64 0.59
C TRP A 53 -9.91 -2.19 0.33
N ARG A 54 -10.05 -1.10 -0.44
CA ARG A 54 -11.33 -0.64 -0.97
C ARG A 54 -11.16 -0.08 -2.37
N GLY A 55 -11.92 -0.61 -3.33
CA GLY A 55 -11.99 -0.15 -4.70
C GLY A 55 -13.33 0.48 -5.02
N PHE A 56 -13.40 1.32 -6.07
CA PHE A 56 -14.58 2.13 -6.39
C PHE A 56 -14.88 2.13 -7.88
N LYS A 57 -16.15 2.35 -8.21
CA LYS A 57 -16.54 2.80 -9.54
C LYS A 57 -16.39 4.32 -9.66
N THR A 58 -16.09 4.82 -10.85
CA THR A 58 -15.79 6.25 -11.08
C THR A 58 -17.02 7.15 -10.92
N TYR A 59 -18.15 6.76 -11.51
CA TYR A 59 -19.32 7.65 -11.62
C TYR A 59 -20.50 7.28 -10.74
N VAL A 60 -20.42 6.16 -10.04
CA VAL A 60 -21.45 5.71 -9.12
C VAL A 60 -20.86 5.53 -7.72
N GLN A 61 -21.62 5.89 -6.70
CA GLN A 61 -21.18 5.70 -5.31
C GLN A 61 -21.29 4.22 -4.92
N SER A 62 -20.55 3.37 -5.62
CA SER A 62 -20.45 1.96 -5.31
C SER A 62 -18.99 1.53 -5.35
N GLY A 63 -18.67 0.51 -4.59
CA GLY A 63 -17.33 -0.05 -4.51
C GLY A 63 -17.37 -1.31 -3.68
N HIS A 64 -16.26 -2.00 -3.67
CA HIS A 64 -16.07 -3.23 -2.90
C HIS A 64 -14.90 -3.06 -1.95
N PHE A 65 -14.93 -3.76 -0.84
CA PHE A 65 -13.86 -3.78 0.14
C PHE A 65 -13.58 -5.19 0.64
N GLY A 66 -12.41 -5.35 1.23
CA GLY A 66 -11.99 -6.62 1.79
C GLY A 66 -10.59 -6.57 2.36
N SER A 67 -9.98 -7.72 2.43
CA SER A 67 -8.65 -7.90 3.00
C SER A 67 -7.75 -8.74 2.10
N VAL A 68 -6.44 -8.63 2.35
CA VAL A 68 -5.40 -9.48 1.81
C VAL A 68 -4.37 -9.73 2.91
N ASN A 69 -3.88 -10.96 3.00
CA ASN A 69 -2.99 -11.37 4.08
C ASN A 69 -1.54 -10.96 3.82
N VAL A 70 -0.82 -10.60 4.88
CA VAL A 70 0.63 -10.56 4.87
C VAL A 70 1.12 -12.01 4.99
N GLN A 71 1.94 -12.44 4.03
CA GLN A 71 2.51 -13.78 3.99
C GLN A 71 3.68 -13.91 4.94
N GLU A 72 4.62 -12.97 4.85
CA GLU A 72 5.84 -12.92 5.64
C GLU A 72 6.46 -11.52 5.54
N GLY A 73 7.51 -11.31 6.31
CA GLY A 73 8.31 -10.10 6.27
C GLY A 73 9.07 -9.86 7.57
N ASN A 74 9.72 -8.73 7.62
CA ASN A 74 10.44 -8.30 8.81
C ASN A 74 10.51 -6.79 8.91
N PHE A 75 10.67 -6.29 10.11
CA PHE A 75 11.10 -4.92 10.40
C PHE A 75 12.56 -4.89 10.81
N LEU A 76 13.26 -3.83 10.42
CA LEU A 76 14.64 -3.54 10.83
C LEU A 76 14.60 -2.40 11.85
N VAL A 77 15.07 -2.69 13.07
CA VAL A 77 15.06 -1.77 14.21
C VAL A 77 16.47 -1.43 14.63
N GLU A 78 16.80 -0.14 14.74
CA GLU A 78 18.06 0.37 15.23
C GLU A 78 17.83 1.54 16.17
N GLY A 79 18.47 1.50 17.36
CA GLY A 79 18.36 2.58 18.35
C GLY A 79 16.91 2.87 18.81
N GLY A 80 16.04 1.86 18.83
CA GLY A 80 14.63 1.98 19.20
C GLY A 80 13.76 2.62 18.11
N LYS A 81 14.22 2.64 16.86
CA LYS A 81 13.48 3.20 15.70
C LYS A 81 13.35 2.17 14.59
N LEU A 82 12.26 2.22 13.87
CA LEU A 82 12.10 1.49 12.62
C LEU A 82 12.94 2.19 11.54
N VAL A 83 13.89 1.47 10.94
CA VAL A 83 14.82 2.02 9.94
C VAL A 83 14.71 1.35 8.57
N GLY A 84 13.96 0.25 8.47
CA GLY A 84 13.78 -0.51 7.23
C GLY A 84 12.89 -1.72 7.45
N GLY A 85 12.80 -2.57 6.44
CA GLY A 85 12.04 -3.82 6.50
C GLY A 85 11.34 -4.15 5.20
N THR A 86 10.78 -5.35 5.14
CA THR A 86 10.06 -5.87 3.99
C THR A 86 8.74 -6.49 4.43
N ILE A 87 7.67 -6.24 3.68
CA ILE A 87 6.34 -6.83 3.87
C ILE A 87 5.96 -7.52 2.57
N THR A 88 5.83 -8.86 2.60
CA THR A 88 5.35 -9.67 1.48
C THR A 88 3.87 -9.97 1.66
N ILE A 89 3.07 -9.61 0.68
CA ILE A 89 1.61 -9.74 0.67
C ILE A 89 1.23 -10.91 -0.23
N ASP A 90 0.42 -11.84 0.27
CA ASP A 90 -0.12 -12.96 -0.49
C ASP A 90 -1.32 -12.52 -1.34
N MET A 91 -1.09 -12.21 -2.60
CA MET A 91 -2.15 -11.79 -3.53
C MET A 91 -3.16 -12.91 -3.83
N THR A 92 -2.82 -14.16 -3.56
CA THR A 92 -3.78 -15.29 -3.70
C THR A 92 -4.85 -15.26 -2.63
N SER A 93 -4.59 -14.59 -1.50
CA SER A 93 -5.48 -14.43 -0.36
C SER A 93 -6.49 -13.29 -0.50
N ILE A 94 -6.54 -12.57 -1.63
CA ILE A 94 -7.54 -11.50 -1.83
C ILE A 94 -8.93 -12.03 -1.52
N HIS A 95 -9.57 -11.42 -0.53
CA HIS A 95 -10.90 -11.77 -0.05
C HIS A 95 -11.79 -10.53 -0.03
N ASN A 96 -13.03 -10.69 -0.49
CA ASN A 96 -14.05 -9.64 -0.45
C ASN A 96 -14.96 -9.84 0.76
N GLU A 97 -15.24 -8.77 1.50
CA GLU A 97 -15.97 -8.80 2.77
C GLU A 97 -17.38 -8.19 2.71
N ASP A 98 -17.76 -7.54 1.60
CA ASP A 98 -19.05 -6.87 1.48
C ASP A 98 -20.11 -7.66 0.70
N ILE A 99 -19.73 -8.66 -0.08
CA ILE A 99 -20.67 -9.47 -0.86
C ILE A 99 -21.05 -10.73 -0.07
N GLU A 100 -22.32 -10.83 0.36
CA GLU A 100 -22.81 -11.99 1.11
C GLU A 100 -22.98 -13.23 0.24
N ASP A 101 -23.41 -13.08 -1.03
CA ASP A 101 -23.58 -14.18 -1.98
C ASP A 101 -22.23 -14.76 -2.41
N GLU A 102 -21.98 -16.02 -2.06
CA GLU A 102 -20.71 -16.69 -2.32
C GLU A 102 -20.34 -16.78 -3.80
N GLY A 103 -21.32 -16.96 -4.67
CA GLY A 103 -21.08 -17.03 -6.12
C GLY A 103 -20.61 -15.69 -6.69
N LYS A 104 -21.28 -14.60 -6.29
CA LYS A 104 -20.91 -13.23 -6.69
C LYS A 104 -19.58 -12.82 -6.10
N ARG A 105 -19.35 -13.16 -4.83
CA ARG A 105 -18.06 -12.92 -4.16
C ARG A 105 -16.92 -13.62 -4.87
N GLY A 106 -17.07 -14.91 -5.14
CA GLY A 106 -16.08 -15.71 -5.87
C GLY A 106 -15.82 -15.19 -7.29
N TYR A 107 -16.88 -14.69 -7.98
CA TYR A 107 -16.71 -14.04 -9.27
C TYR A 107 -15.84 -12.78 -9.18
N LEU A 108 -16.11 -11.88 -8.21
CA LEU A 108 -15.31 -10.67 -8.01
C LEU A 108 -13.87 -11.01 -7.63
N GLU A 109 -13.67 -11.92 -6.67
CA GLU A 109 -12.31 -12.33 -6.24
C GLU A 109 -11.54 -12.96 -7.40
N GLY A 110 -12.17 -13.84 -8.19
CA GLY A 110 -11.57 -14.41 -9.39
C GLY A 110 -11.18 -13.35 -10.41
N HIS A 111 -12.02 -12.35 -10.61
CA HIS A 111 -11.73 -11.24 -11.53
C HIS A 111 -10.58 -10.37 -11.02
N LEU A 112 -10.55 -10.03 -9.71
CA LEU A 112 -9.44 -9.30 -9.11
C LEU A 112 -8.11 -10.06 -9.24
N LYS A 113 -8.13 -11.39 -9.17
CA LYS A 113 -6.95 -12.24 -9.33
C LYS A 113 -6.53 -12.45 -10.80
N SER A 114 -7.41 -12.17 -11.76
CA SER A 114 -7.18 -12.38 -13.18
C SER A 114 -6.16 -11.42 -13.79
N GLN A 115 -5.80 -11.67 -15.06
CA GLN A 115 -4.92 -10.81 -15.86
C GLN A 115 -5.44 -9.37 -15.99
N ASP A 116 -6.74 -9.16 -15.92
CA ASP A 116 -7.37 -7.84 -16.02
C ASP A 116 -6.98 -6.92 -14.86
N PHE A 117 -6.76 -7.48 -13.66
CA PHE A 117 -6.37 -6.72 -12.46
C PHE A 117 -4.97 -7.07 -11.97
N PHE A 118 -4.85 -7.97 -10.99
CA PHE A 118 -3.57 -8.20 -10.30
C PHE A 118 -2.73 -9.32 -10.90
N PHE A 119 -3.29 -10.11 -11.82
CA PHE A 119 -2.62 -11.20 -12.54
C PHE A 119 -1.86 -12.15 -11.59
N VAL A 120 -2.58 -12.63 -10.59
CA VAL A 120 -2.02 -13.36 -9.45
C VAL A 120 -1.34 -14.67 -9.85
N ASP A 121 -1.80 -15.34 -10.92
CA ASP A 121 -1.15 -16.54 -11.45
C ASP A 121 0.31 -16.31 -11.86
N SER A 122 0.64 -15.09 -12.31
CA SER A 122 2.01 -14.70 -12.69
C SER A 122 2.73 -13.93 -11.60
N PHE A 123 1.99 -13.24 -10.75
CA PHE A 123 2.48 -12.39 -9.67
C PHE A 123 1.76 -12.70 -8.38
N PRO A 124 2.03 -13.85 -7.74
CA PRO A 124 1.30 -14.30 -6.55
C PRO A 124 1.55 -13.45 -5.32
N THR A 125 2.56 -12.60 -5.34
CA THR A 125 2.91 -11.71 -4.23
C THR A 125 3.03 -10.27 -4.67
N ALA A 126 2.71 -9.34 -3.76
CA ALA A 126 3.18 -7.97 -3.81
C ALA A 126 4.20 -7.76 -2.68
N VAL A 127 5.19 -6.89 -2.89
CA VAL A 127 6.27 -6.67 -1.91
C VAL A 127 6.39 -5.18 -1.66
N PHE A 128 6.41 -4.81 -0.38
CA PHE A 128 6.72 -3.45 0.05
C PHE A 128 8.02 -3.43 0.82
N GLU A 129 9.03 -2.71 0.32
CA GLU A 129 10.35 -2.53 0.95
C GLU A 129 10.48 -1.12 1.48
N ILE A 130 10.66 -0.97 2.78
CA ILE A 130 10.83 0.32 3.43
C ILE A 130 12.21 0.91 3.06
N VAL A 131 12.19 2.08 2.44
CA VAL A 131 13.39 2.86 2.07
C VAL A 131 13.80 3.79 3.18
N SER A 132 12.84 4.50 3.77
CA SER A 132 13.09 5.45 4.87
C SER A 132 11.86 5.68 5.73
N VAL A 133 12.11 6.04 6.97
CA VAL A 133 11.10 6.47 7.93
C VAL A 133 11.54 7.81 8.53
N VAL A 134 10.69 8.83 8.41
CA VAL A 134 10.89 10.12 9.04
C VAL A 134 9.98 10.21 10.25
N ASP A 135 10.56 10.48 11.41
CA ASP A 135 9.82 10.56 12.67
C ASP A 135 8.76 11.66 12.66
N PRO A 136 7.71 11.53 13.49
CA PRO A 136 6.71 12.58 13.71
C PRO A 136 7.36 13.88 14.18
N THR A 137 6.73 14.99 13.83
CA THR A 137 7.12 16.32 14.31
C THR A 137 5.99 16.94 15.13
N THR A 138 6.21 18.14 15.68
CA THR A 138 5.15 18.90 16.36
C THR A 138 4.00 19.30 15.43
N GLU A 139 4.28 19.39 14.14
CA GLU A 139 3.30 19.76 13.10
C GLU A 139 2.66 18.54 12.46
N PHE A 140 3.39 17.42 12.39
CA PHE A 140 2.95 16.17 11.77
C PHE A 140 2.90 15.04 12.80
N LYS A 141 1.70 14.57 13.11
CA LYS A 141 1.41 13.54 14.12
C LYS A 141 1.97 12.16 13.76
N TYR A 142 2.05 11.81 12.48
CA TYR A 142 2.46 10.52 11.99
C TYR A 142 3.91 10.53 11.52
N SER A 143 4.56 9.37 11.56
CA SER A 143 5.77 9.16 10.77
C SER A 143 5.44 9.21 9.29
N VAL A 144 6.40 9.63 8.46
CA VAL A 144 6.29 9.53 6.99
C VAL A 144 7.14 8.35 6.55
N VAL A 145 6.50 7.37 5.93
CA VAL A 145 7.15 6.16 5.43
C VAL A 145 7.27 6.26 3.92
N THR A 146 8.49 6.15 3.42
CA THR A 146 8.77 5.98 1.99
C THR A 146 9.23 4.54 1.75
N GLY A 147 8.68 3.87 0.76
CA GLY A 147 9.09 2.52 0.39
C GLY A 147 8.77 2.19 -1.06
N ASN A 148 9.39 1.13 -1.56
CA ASN A 148 9.15 0.59 -2.89
C ASN A 148 8.02 -0.44 -2.81
N LEU A 149 6.93 -0.22 -3.54
CA LEU A 149 5.87 -1.20 -3.73
C LEU A 149 6.05 -1.88 -5.09
N THR A 150 6.30 -3.18 -5.06
CA THR A 150 6.30 -4.03 -6.26
C THR A 150 4.98 -4.79 -6.34
N MET A 151 4.23 -4.60 -7.42
CA MET A 151 2.97 -5.28 -7.70
C MET A 151 2.88 -5.53 -9.21
N ARG A 152 2.40 -6.69 -9.64
CA ARG A 152 2.35 -7.07 -11.08
C ARG A 152 3.70 -6.93 -11.81
N GLY A 153 4.82 -7.12 -11.12
CA GLY A 153 6.15 -6.96 -11.69
C GLY A 153 6.60 -5.51 -11.94
N VAL A 154 5.81 -4.52 -11.52
CA VAL A 154 6.15 -3.10 -11.58
C VAL A 154 6.49 -2.60 -10.19
N THR A 155 7.60 -1.87 -10.07
CA THR A 155 8.06 -1.27 -8.81
C THR A 155 7.99 0.25 -8.91
N ASN A 156 7.27 0.86 -7.98
CA ASN A 156 7.24 2.31 -7.78
C ASN A 156 7.47 2.63 -6.31
N SER A 157 8.06 3.77 -6.00
CA SER A 157 8.07 4.27 -4.63
C SER A 157 6.71 4.86 -4.28
N ILE A 158 6.31 4.66 -3.02
CA ILE A 158 5.14 5.32 -2.42
C ILE A 158 5.54 5.96 -1.10
N GLU A 159 4.92 7.10 -0.78
CA GLU A 159 5.09 7.78 0.48
C GLU A 159 3.73 8.01 1.14
N PHE A 160 3.58 7.59 2.39
CA PHE A 160 2.33 7.65 3.15
C PHE A 160 2.58 7.82 4.65
N PRO A 161 1.59 8.31 5.42
CA PRO A 161 1.70 8.43 6.87
C PRO A 161 1.51 7.09 7.57
N ALA A 162 2.24 6.86 8.68
CA ALA A 162 2.06 5.71 9.56
C ALA A 162 2.25 6.07 11.04
N ASP A 163 1.50 5.39 11.89
CA ASP A 163 1.68 5.35 13.33
C ASP A 163 2.59 4.16 13.68
N ILE A 164 3.78 4.46 14.17
CA ILE A 164 4.83 3.46 14.39
C ILE A 164 5.27 3.52 15.85
N ASP A 165 5.04 2.43 16.58
CA ASP A 165 5.48 2.26 17.96
C ASP A 165 6.52 1.14 18.03
N VAL A 166 7.75 1.46 18.41
CA VAL A 166 8.78 0.46 18.78
C VAL A 166 8.80 0.34 20.29
N MET A 167 8.35 -0.80 20.80
CA MET A 167 8.19 -1.11 22.21
C MET A 167 9.24 -2.13 22.66
N GLU A 168 9.33 -2.44 23.96
CA GLU A 168 10.25 -3.45 24.51
C GLU A 168 9.95 -4.88 24.01
N ASP A 169 8.70 -5.14 23.62
CA ASP A 169 8.23 -6.46 23.18
C ASP A 169 8.00 -6.58 21.68
N GLY A 170 8.14 -5.48 20.91
CA GLY A 170 7.92 -5.55 19.47
C GLY A 170 7.72 -4.23 18.77
N VAL A 171 7.21 -4.31 17.54
CA VAL A 171 6.89 -3.16 16.69
C VAL A 171 5.43 -3.23 16.27
N LYS A 172 4.73 -2.11 16.43
CA LYS A 172 3.38 -1.90 15.90
C LYS A 172 3.47 -0.89 14.77
N PHE A 173 2.94 -1.26 13.61
CA PHE A 173 2.90 -0.42 12.41
C PHE A 173 1.46 -0.32 11.90
N ILE A 174 0.90 0.88 11.93
CA ILE A 174 -0.44 1.16 11.42
C ILE A 174 -0.37 2.33 10.45
N ALA A 175 -0.61 2.07 9.15
CA ALA A 175 -0.90 3.15 8.23
C ALA A 175 -2.41 3.41 8.21
N PRO A 176 -2.88 4.63 8.56
CA PRO A 176 -4.27 5.00 8.36
C PRO A 176 -4.60 4.94 6.87
N THR A 177 -5.89 4.95 6.55
CA THR A 177 -6.32 4.81 5.16
C THR A 177 -5.67 5.88 4.27
N PHE A 178 -5.00 5.42 3.22
CA PHE A 178 -4.46 6.22 2.13
C PHE A 178 -4.82 5.55 0.79
N SER A 179 -4.67 6.24 -0.33
CA SER A 179 -4.94 5.65 -1.63
C SER A 179 -3.70 5.57 -2.50
N ILE A 180 -3.71 4.63 -3.45
CA ILE A 180 -2.74 4.51 -4.53
C ILE A 180 -3.47 4.47 -5.86
N ASP A 181 -2.83 4.93 -6.93
CA ASP A 181 -3.31 4.80 -8.30
C ASP A 181 -2.91 3.43 -8.88
N ARG A 182 -3.87 2.51 -9.00
CA ARG A 182 -3.68 1.13 -9.49
C ARG A 182 -3.07 1.06 -10.90
N THR A 183 -3.33 2.08 -11.72
CA THR A 183 -2.88 2.09 -13.11
C THR A 183 -1.37 2.22 -13.24
N LYS A 184 -0.71 2.78 -12.24
CA LYS A 184 0.76 2.88 -12.14
C LYS A 184 1.45 1.51 -12.03
N TRP A 185 0.70 0.46 -11.62
CA TRP A 185 1.15 -0.93 -11.61
C TRP A 185 0.51 -1.76 -12.73
N GLY A 186 -0.07 -1.12 -13.74
CA GLY A 186 -0.62 -1.79 -14.91
C GLY A 186 -1.98 -2.47 -14.72
N ALA A 187 -2.67 -2.26 -13.59
CA ALA A 187 -4.04 -2.72 -13.38
C ALA A 187 -5.02 -1.73 -14.02
N LYS A 188 -5.28 -1.88 -15.33
CA LYS A 188 -5.99 -0.89 -16.17
C LYS A 188 -7.36 -1.32 -16.66
N PHE A 189 -7.91 -2.40 -16.14
CA PHE A 189 -9.26 -2.83 -16.54
C PHE A 189 -10.28 -1.72 -16.27
N HIS A 190 -11.13 -1.44 -17.27
CA HIS A 190 -12.11 -0.36 -17.25
C HIS A 190 -11.53 0.98 -16.74
N ASP A 191 -10.33 1.30 -17.23
CA ASP A 191 -9.66 2.56 -16.94
C ASP A 191 -10.48 3.74 -17.47
N ARG A 192 -10.79 4.70 -16.60
CA ARG A 192 -11.60 5.88 -16.96
C ARG A 192 -10.94 6.76 -18.02
N ASP A 193 -9.63 6.68 -18.17
CA ASP A 193 -8.86 7.45 -19.14
C ASP A 193 -8.66 6.70 -20.48
N ASP A 194 -9.21 5.46 -20.60
CA ASP A 194 -9.19 4.71 -21.84
C ASP A 194 -10.26 5.23 -22.81
N ALA A 195 -9.82 6.02 -23.80
CA ALA A 195 -10.68 6.59 -24.82
C ALA A 195 -11.36 5.55 -25.74
N THR A 196 -10.95 4.27 -25.68
CA THR A 196 -11.54 3.20 -26.48
C THR A 196 -12.79 2.58 -25.83
N ILE A 197 -13.04 2.88 -24.55
CA ILE A 197 -14.20 2.36 -23.82
C ILE A 197 -15.46 3.09 -24.32
N ALA A 198 -16.44 2.28 -24.77
CA ALA A 198 -17.69 2.80 -25.29
C ALA A 198 -18.49 3.57 -24.21
N GLU A 199 -19.19 4.63 -24.66
CA GLU A 199 -20.05 5.46 -23.79
C GLU A 199 -21.04 4.64 -22.93
N SER A 200 -21.52 3.52 -23.47
CA SER A 200 -22.43 2.60 -22.76
C SER A 200 -21.83 1.89 -21.55
N LEU A 201 -20.50 1.90 -21.40
CA LEU A 201 -19.79 1.27 -20.29
C LEU A 201 -19.31 2.27 -19.24
N LYS A 202 -19.68 3.55 -19.35
CA LYS A 202 -19.24 4.59 -18.40
C LYS A 202 -19.58 4.27 -16.94
N GLU A 203 -20.72 3.64 -16.67
CA GLU A 203 -21.10 3.25 -15.31
C GLU A 203 -20.25 2.08 -14.76
N ASP A 204 -19.56 1.36 -15.65
CA ASP A 204 -18.67 0.25 -15.28
C ASP A 204 -17.21 0.68 -15.12
N LEU A 205 -16.90 1.96 -15.40
CA LEU A 205 -15.55 2.47 -15.23
C LEU A 205 -15.11 2.42 -13.77
N ILE A 206 -13.90 1.92 -13.57
CA ILE A 206 -13.32 1.71 -12.24
C ILE A 206 -12.36 2.85 -11.94
N ASP A 207 -12.50 3.43 -10.75
CA ASP A 207 -11.62 4.50 -10.29
C ASP A 207 -10.14 4.04 -10.27
N HIS A 208 -9.24 4.97 -10.51
CA HIS A 208 -7.80 4.70 -10.41
C HIS A 208 -7.40 4.40 -8.97
N SER A 209 -8.08 5.03 -8.01
CA SER A 209 -7.74 4.92 -6.60
C SER A 209 -8.17 3.59 -6.00
N ILE A 210 -7.22 2.93 -5.33
CA ILE A 210 -7.49 1.88 -4.35
C ILE A 210 -7.09 2.43 -2.99
N GLU A 211 -8.02 2.42 -2.03
CA GLU A 211 -7.72 2.76 -0.64
C GLU A 211 -7.14 1.54 0.08
N LEU A 212 -6.11 1.80 0.88
CA LEU A 212 -5.40 0.79 1.67
C LEU A 212 -5.33 1.23 3.14
N THR A 213 -5.50 0.28 4.05
CA THR A 213 -5.23 0.45 5.49
C THR A 213 -4.32 -0.70 5.91
N ILE A 214 -3.15 -0.39 6.48
CA ILE A 214 -2.15 -1.40 6.84
C ILE A 214 -2.12 -1.57 8.35
N LYS A 215 -2.19 -2.82 8.82
CA LYS A 215 -2.08 -3.18 10.24
C LYS A 215 -1.12 -4.35 10.38
N VAL A 216 0.09 -4.05 10.79
CA VAL A 216 1.18 -5.03 10.91
C VAL A 216 1.80 -4.96 12.30
N LYS A 217 2.18 -6.11 12.83
CA LYS A 217 2.92 -6.25 14.08
C LYS A 217 4.12 -7.16 13.89
N ALA A 218 5.12 -6.96 14.72
CA ALA A 218 6.27 -7.83 14.85
C ALA A 218 6.62 -7.95 16.34
N THR A 219 6.88 -9.17 16.83
CA THR A 219 7.22 -9.42 18.24
C THR A 219 8.69 -9.83 18.33
N PHE A 220 9.44 -9.23 19.26
CA PHE A 220 10.82 -9.65 19.53
C PHE A 220 10.83 -11.08 20.13
N GLU A 221 11.61 -11.96 19.54
CA GLU A 221 11.87 -13.28 20.15
C GLU A 221 12.59 -13.10 21.49
N LYS A 222 12.13 -13.83 22.51
CA LYS A 222 12.72 -13.81 23.86
C LYS A 222 13.88 -14.77 23.96
#